data_16103ccdc879201545447465c648a145
#
_entry.id   16103ccdc879201545447465c648a145
#
_cell.length_a   1.000
_cell.length_b   1.000
_cell.length_c   1.000
_cell.angle_alpha   90.00
_cell.angle_beta   90.00
_cell.angle_gamma   90.00
#
_symmetry.space_group_name_H-M   'P 1'
#
loop_
_entity.id
_entity.type
_entity.pdbx_description
1 polymer ?
#
loop_
_entity_poly.entity_id
_entity_poly.type
_entity_poly.pdbx_seq_one_letter_code
_entity_poly.pdbx_strand_id
1 'polypeptide(L)'
;ISKYNKEIFEYLMNNGVEIILSTGRPFEGMIRYKNYLNNKSESIVLNGSLIVDYSGKFVYNEPLEEKTAFKIMDIYKKYDVYLHVYCGNKYIASEEDFYFRRYVQKEDLKEIFIGLHNIEKFEFSKMLFIGDREVLEKLQDEIRETVKVHTSFSHTNFLEILRDGINKGSALKWLCDKKGIKRENVITFGDNYNDIEMIEFEEKRYTEKDI
;
A
#
# COMPACT_ATOMS: atom_id res chain seq x y z
N ILE A 1 -10.08 9.09 11.98
CA ILE A 1 -10.96 8.16 12.73
C ILE A 1 -11.67 8.99 13.78
N SER A 2 -13.00 9.01 13.76
CA SER A 2 -13.83 9.70 14.75
C SER A 2 -13.79 9.02 16.11
N LYS A 3 -14.19 9.75 17.17
CA LYS A 3 -14.33 9.16 18.52
C LYS A 3 -15.34 8.02 18.53
N TYR A 4 -16.45 8.19 17.82
CA TYR A 4 -17.49 7.17 17.65
C TYR A 4 -16.94 5.88 17.01
N ASN A 5 -16.19 5.99 15.90
CA ASN A 5 -15.59 4.81 15.28
C ASN A 5 -14.58 4.11 16.21
N LYS A 6 -13.84 4.88 17.02
CA LYS A 6 -12.94 4.31 18.02
C LYS A 6 -13.68 3.45 19.03
N GLU A 7 -14.77 3.97 19.59
CA GLU A 7 -15.61 3.25 20.58
C GLU A 7 -16.18 1.95 19.98
N ILE A 8 -16.62 1.98 18.71
CA ILE A 8 -17.09 0.78 17.99
C ILE A 8 -15.95 -0.24 17.82
N PHE A 9 -14.77 0.20 17.39
CA PHE A 9 -13.63 -0.72 17.22
C PHE A 9 -13.18 -1.32 18.56
N GLU A 10 -13.15 -0.54 19.64
CA GLU A 10 -12.86 -1.05 20.98
C GLU A 10 -13.89 -2.09 21.43
N TYR A 11 -15.18 -1.84 21.19
CA TYR A 11 -16.24 -2.80 21.46
C TYR A 11 -16.06 -4.09 20.68
N LEU A 12 -15.80 -4.01 19.36
CA LEU A 12 -15.59 -5.18 18.51
C LEU A 12 -14.38 -6.00 18.97
N MET A 13 -13.24 -5.35 19.22
CA MET A 13 -12.03 -6.04 19.71
C MET A 13 -12.25 -6.72 21.06
N ASN A 14 -12.98 -6.09 21.99
CA ASN A 14 -13.32 -6.69 23.29
C ASN A 14 -14.28 -7.90 23.18
N ASN A 15 -14.98 -8.02 22.03
CA ASN A 15 -15.85 -9.16 21.72
C ASN A 15 -15.18 -10.17 20.75
N GLY A 16 -13.85 -10.13 20.64
CA GLY A 16 -13.09 -11.14 19.90
C GLY A 16 -13.01 -10.90 18.37
N VAL A 17 -13.44 -9.75 17.89
CA VAL A 17 -13.29 -9.38 16.48
C VAL A 17 -11.89 -8.82 16.26
N GLU A 18 -11.16 -9.40 15.33
CA GLU A 18 -9.85 -8.89 14.93
C GLU A 18 -9.99 -7.77 13.90
N ILE A 19 -9.39 -6.62 14.18
CA ILE A 19 -9.41 -5.46 13.27
C ILE A 19 -8.08 -5.38 12.52
N ILE A 20 -8.12 -5.53 11.21
CA ILE A 20 -6.94 -5.41 10.34
C ILE A 20 -7.00 -4.06 9.61
N LEU A 21 -5.96 -3.24 9.82
CA LEU A 21 -5.82 -2.01 9.05
C LEU A 21 -5.15 -2.33 7.71
N SER A 22 -5.80 -1.93 6.60
CA SER A 22 -5.29 -2.11 5.24
C SER A 22 -5.13 -0.74 4.55
N THR A 23 -3.91 -0.42 4.09
CA THR A 23 -3.60 0.93 3.60
C THR A 23 -2.50 0.94 2.54
N GLY A 24 -2.54 1.95 1.64
CA GLY A 24 -1.42 2.27 0.75
C GLY A 24 -0.23 2.98 1.42
N ARG A 25 -0.38 3.38 2.71
CA ARG A 25 0.68 4.05 3.48
C ARG A 25 1.77 3.06 3.91
N PRO A 26 3.00 3.55 4.16
CA PRO A 26 4.00 2.79 4.90
C PRO A 26 3.58 2.62 6.36
N PHE A 27 4.30 1.74 7.08
CA PHE A 27 4.03 1.49 8.50
C PHE A 27 4.11 2.76 9.35
N GLU A 28 5.11 3.59 9.12
CA GLU A 28 5.32 4.87 9.82
C GLU A 28 4.11 5.80 9.68
N GLY A 29 3.58 5.93 8.47
CA GLY A 29 2.39 6.75 8.21
C GLY A 29 1.09 6.19 8.79
N MET A 30 1.08 4.89 9.12
CA MET A 30 -0.09 4.18 9.65
C MET A 30 -0.08 4.04 11.18
N ILE A 31 1.11 3.95 11.80
CA ILE A 31 1.26 3.58 13.23
C ILE A 31 0.44 4.49 14.17
N ARG A 32 0.31 5.78 13.84
CA ARG A 32 -0.51 6.72 14.64
C ARG A 32 -1.97 6.29 14.77
N TYR A 33 -2.55 5.73 13.71
CA TYR A 33 -3.94 5.23 13.71
C TYR A 33 -4.05 3.95 14.52
N LYS A 34 -3.06 3.06 14.39
CA LYS A 34 -2.97 1.83 15.15
C LYS A 34 -2.87 2.09 16.66
N ASN A 35 -2.02 3.03 17.05
CA ASN A 35 -1.87 3.46 18.44
C ASN A 35 -3.15 4.12 18.97
N TYR A 36 -3.79 4.98 18.17
CA TYR A 36 -5.06 5.61 18.55
C TYR A 36 -6.16 4.58 18.83
N LEU A 37 -6.20 3.49 18.06
CA LEU A 37 -7.17 2.39 18.23
C LEU A 37 -6.73 1.35 19.26
N ASN A 38 -5.52 1.46 19.84
CA ASN A 38 -4.91 0.41 20.68
C ASN A 38 -4.91 -0.97 20.00
N ASN A 39 -4.74 -1.00 18.68
CA ASN A 39 -4.81 -2.19 17.85
C ASN A 39 -3.48 -2.95 17.86
N LYS A 40 -3.50 -4.23 18.24
CA LYS A 40 -2.32 -5.12 18.31
C LYS A 40 -2.24 -6.13 17.16
N SER A 41 -3.22 -6.16 16.28
CA SER A 41 -3.25 -7.07 15.12
C SER A 41 -2.19 -6.72 14.08
N GLU A 42 -1.93 -7.59 13.14
CA GLU A 42 -1.17 -7.29 11.94
C GLU A 42 -1.84 -6.19 11.11
N SER A 43 -1.09 -5.61 10.21
CA SER A 43 -1.60 -4.58 9.31
C SER A 43 -1.06 -4.79 7.90
N ILE A 44 -1.91 -4.60 6.92
CA ILE A 44 -1.57 -4.61 5.50
C ILE A 44 -1.16 -3.19 5.11
N VAL A 45 0.07 -3.02 4.65
CA VAL A 45 0.63 -1.72 4.27
C VAL A 45 1.16 -1.74 2.84
N LEU A 46 1.47 -0.58 2.28
CA LEU A 46 1.95 -0.42 0.91
C LEU A 46 1.07 -1.16 -0.12
N ASN A 47 -0.26 -1.06 0.03
CA ASN A 47 -1.26 -1.71 -0.84
C ASN A 47 -1.15 -3.23 -0.93
N GLY A 48 -0.67 -3.89 0.12
CA GLY A 48 -0.60 -5.35 0.18
C GLY A 48 0.77 -5.94 -0.13
N SER A 49 1.76 -5.16 -0.53
CA SER A 49 3.12 -5.68 -0.72
C SER A 49 3.83 -6.04 0.58
N LEU A 50 3.40 -5.44 1.70
CA LEU A 50 3.88 -5.75 3.04
C LEU A 50 2.74 -6.06 4.00
N ILE A 51 2.94 -7.05 4.86
CA ILE A 51 2.18 -7.21 6.11
C ILE A 51 3.15 -7.12 7.27
N VAL A 52 2.81 -6.31 8.25
CA VAL A 52 3.62 -6.06 9.44
C VAL A 52 2.86 -6.43 10.71
N ASP A 53 3.59 -6.91 11.72
CA ASP A 53 3.02 -7.09 13.05
C ASP A 53 2.85 -5.73 13.78
N TYR A 54 2.43 -5.78 15.04
CA TYR A 54 2.20 -4.57 15.82
C TYR A 54 3.50 -3.78 16.10
N SER A 55 4.67 -4.42 16.02
CA SER A 55 5.97 -3.78 16.22
C SER A 55 6.58 -3.20 14.94
N GLY A 56 5.97 -3.49 13.79
CA GLY A 56 6.48 -3.12 12.47
C GLY A 56 7.40 -4.17 11.84
N LYS A 57 7.53 -5.34 12.48
CA LYS A 57 8.30 -6.45 11.89
C LYS A 57 7.56 -7.02 10.69
N PHE A 58 8.28 -7.30 9.62
CA PHE A 58 7.73 -7.90 8.41
C PHE A 58 7.28 -9.34 8.66
N VAL A 59 6.02 -9.59 8.38
CA VAL A 59 5.37 -10.90 8.43
C VAL A 59 5.23 -11.49 7.03
N TYR A 60 5.13 -10.61 6.04
CA TYR A 60 5.02 -10.90 4.61
C TYR A 60 5.64 -9.75 3.83
N ASN A 61 6.38 -10.05 2.76
CA ASN A 61 6.97 -9.06 1.86
C ASN A 61 7.09 -9.68 0.45
N GLU A 62 6.43 -9.06 -0.52
CA GLU A 62 6.44 -9.45 -1.93
C GLU A 62 6.87 -8.28 -2.81
N PRO A 63 8.17 -8.00 -2.88
CA PRO A 63 8.70 -6.92 -3.70
C PRO A 63 8.58 -7.24 -5.20
N LEU A 64 8.68 -6.21 -6.04
CA LEU A 64 8.89 -6.34 -7.47
C LEU A 64 10.13 -7.20 -7.74
N GLU A 65 10.05 -8.03 -8.77
CA GLU A 65 11.23 -8.76 -9.26
C GLU A 65 12.27 -7.77 -9.81
N GLU A 66 13.54 -7.99 -9.48
CA GLU A 66 14.64 -7.09 -9.84
C GLU A 66 14.66 -6.74 -11.35
N LYS A 67 14.52 -7.75 -12.21
CA LYS A 67 14.48 -7.54 -13.68
C LYS A 67 13.30 -6.66 -14.11
N THR A 68 12.17 -6.79 -13.46
CA THR A 68 10.97 -5.98 -13.70
C THR A 68 11.22 -4.55 -13.24
N ALA A 69 11.77 -4.37 -12.04
CA ALA A 69 12.12 -3.07 -11.49
C ALA A 69 13.11 -2.31 -12.39
N PHE A 70 14.15 -2.97 -12.90
CA PHE A 70 15.10 -2.38 -13.86
C PHE A 70 14.41 -1.87 -15.12
N LYS A 71 13.53 -2.65 -15.73
CA LYS A 71 12.80 -2.23 -16.93
C LYS A 71 11.91 -1.02 -16.66
N ILE A 72 11.22 -0.99 -15.53
CA ILE A 72 10.39 0.17 -15.12
C ILE A 72 11.26 1.42 -14.94
N MET A 73 12.42 1.27 -14.29
CA MET A 73 13.35 2.38 -14.12
C MET A 73 13.90 2.91 -15.46
N ASP A 74 14.11 2.05 -16.46
CA ASP A 74 14.52 2.49 -17.81
C ASP A 74 13.39 3.21 -18.55
N ILE A 75 12.15 2.74 -18.41
CA ILE A 75 10.97 3.42 -18.95
C ILE A 75 10.82 4.81 -18.30
N TYR A 76 10.89 4.86 -16.97
CA TYR A 76 10.75 6.08 -16.17
C TYR A 76 11.64 7.22 -16.65
N LYS A 77 12.88 6.95 -17.07
CA LYS A 77 13.84 7.96 -17.56
C LYS A 77 13.33 8.79 -18.75
N LYS A 78 12.27 8.35 -19.43
CA LYS A 78 11.66 9.05 -20.58
C LYS A 78 10.59 10.05 -20.18
N TYR A 79 10.17 10.02 -18.90
CA TYR A 79 9.04 10.78 -18.40
C TYR A 79 9.46 11.77 -17.32
N ASP A 80 8.95 12.99 -17.43
CA ASP A 80 9.15 14.05 -16.43
C ASP A 80 8.10 13.90 -15.31
N VAL A 81 8.34 12.97 -14.39
CA VAL A 81 7.50 12.69 -13.23
C VAL A 81 8.36 12.43 -12.01
N TYR A 82 7.88 12.84 -10.84
CA TYR A 82 8.53 12.50 -9.59
C TYR A 82 8.37 11.01 -9.28
N LEU A 83 9.43 10.40 -8.77
CA LEU A 83 9.44 9.02 -8.33
C LEU A 83 9.94 8.89 -6.90
N HIS A 84 9.27 8.06 -6.12
CA HIS A 84 9.88 7.43 -4.96
C HIS A 84 9.57 5.93 -4.89
N VAL A 85 10.46 5.21 -4.21
CA VAL A 85 10.34 3.77 -4.01
C VAL A 85 10.46 3.39 -2.54
N TYR A 86 9.82 2.30 -2.17
CA TYR A 86 9.96 1.67 -0.87
C TYR A 86 10.79 0.39 -1.00
N CYS A 87 11.92 0.34 -0.31
CA CYS A 87 12.80 -0.83 -0.19
C CYS A 87 12.79 -1.27 1.28
N GLY A 88 11.90 -2.19 1.64
CA GLY A 88 11.66 -2.50 3.04
C GLY A 88 11.17 -1.26 3.81
N ASN A 89 11.91 -0.82 4.83
CA ASN A 89 11.63 0.41 5.60
C ASN A 89 12.26 1.68 4.99
N LYS A 90 13.11 1.54 3.97
CA LYS A 90 13.77 2.68 3.34
C LYS A 90 12.82 3.33 2.33
N TYR A 91 12.66 4.64 2.44
CA TYR A 91 12.02 5.50 1.46
C TYR A 91 13.11 6.19 0.63
N ILE A 92 13.13 5.97 -0.67
CA ILE A 92 14.12 6.56 -1.57
C ILE A 92 13.38 7.41 -2.59
N ALA A 93 13.63 8.72 -2.56
CA ALA A 93 13.07 9.70 -3.48
C ALA A 93 14.01 9.97 -4.64
N SER A 94 13.49 10.26 -5.83
CA SER A 94 14.31 10.69 -6.97
C SER A 94 15.03 12.00 -6.69
N GLU A 95 14.33 12.94 -6.08
CA GLU A 95 14.83 14.27 -5.74
C GLU A 95 14.03 14.92 -4.61
N GLU A 96 14.55 16.01 -4.05
CA GLU A 96 13.87 16.85 -3.08
C GLU A 96 13.10 17.96 -3.78
N ASP A 97 11.89 17.68 -4.23
CA ASP A 97 10.99 18.64 -4.88
C ASP A 97 9.78 19.01 -4.01
N PHE A 98 8.78 19.66 -4.63
CA PHE A 98 7.51 20.00 -3.99
C PHE A 98 6.72 18.75 -3.56
N TYR A 99 6.68 17.71 -4.39
CA TYR A 99 5.96 16.47 -4.12
C TYR A 99 6.59 15.70 -2.96
N PHE A 100 7.93 15.61 -2.94
CA PHE A 100 8.70 15.04 -1.85
C PHE A 100 8.35 15.67 -0.51
N ARG A 101 8.46 17.00 -0.39
CA ARG A 101 8.23 17.71 0.87
C ARG A 101 6.81 17.51 1.38
N ARG A 102 5.83 17.58 0.50
CA ARG A 102 4.42 17.38 0.85
C ARG A 102 4.13 15.94 1.27
N TYR A 103 4.75 14.96 0.62
CA TYR A 103 4.56 13.55 0.93
C TYR A 103 5.18 13.17 2.27
N VAL A 104 6.45 13.54 2.50
CA VAL A 104 7.19 13.23 3.72
C VAL A 104 6.51 13.80 4.97
N GLN A 105 6.06 15.07 4.91
CA GLN A 105 5.32 15.68 6.02
C GLN A 105 4.03 14.95 6.37
N LYS A 106 3.37 14.37 5.38
CA LYS A 106 2.10 13.66 5.56
C LYS A 106 2.29 12.27 6.16
N GLU A 107 3.37 11.57 5.80
CA GLU A 107 3.57 10.15 6.09
C GLU A 107 4.50 9.89 7.30
N ASP A 108 5.07 10.92 7.92
CA ASP A 108 5.94 10.81 9.12
C ASP A 108 7.08 9.80 8.96
N LEU A 109 7.74 9.84 7.79
CA LEU A 109 8.79 8.90 7.42
C LEU A 109 10.08 9.13 8.20
N LYS A 110 10.80 8.06 8.54
CA LYS A 110 12.04 8.10 9.37
C LYS A 110 13.30 7.83 8.56
N GLU A 111 13.29 6.80 7.71
CA GLU A 111 14.44 6.40 6.91
C GLU A 111 14.30 6.93 5.48
N ILE A 112 14.71 8.18 5.26
CA ILE A 112 14.57 8.92 4.02
C ILE A 112 15.93 9.08 3.34
N PHE A 113 15.99 8.71 2.06
CA PHE A 113 17.15 8.90 1.20
C PHE A 113 16.75 9.68 -0.05
N ILE A 114 17.56 10.64 -0.45
CA ILE A 114 17.32 11.46 -1.64
C ILE A 114 18.35 11.09 -2.71
N GLY A 115 17.85 10.86 -3.92
CA GLY A 115 18.65 10.42 -5.08
C GLY A 115 18.59 8.91 -5.30
N LEU A 116 18.30 8.54 -6.53
CA LEU A 116 18.16 7.12 -6.93
C LEU A 116 19.47 6.32 -6.84
N HIS A 117 20.62 7.00 -6.66
CA HIS A 117 21.90 6.35 -6.38
C HIS A 117 21.95 5.63 -5.00
N ASN A 118 21.00 5.92 -4.10
CA ASN A 118 20.87 5.21 -2.83
C ASN A 118 20.17 3.85 -2.98
N ILE A 119 19.73 3.47 -4.17
CA ILE A 119 19.15 2.15 -4.44
C ILE A 119 20.29 1.12 -4.48
N GLU A 120 20.44 0.37 -3.39
CA GLU A 120 21.42 -0.71 -3.28
C GLU A 120 20.91 -2.01 -3.93
N LYS A 121 19.58 -2.24 -3.84
CA LYS A 121 18.89 -3.41 -4.40
C LYS A 121 17.57 -2.98 -5.00
N PHE A 122 17.25 -3.55 -6.16
CA PHE A 122 15.97 -3.30 -6.85
C PHE A 122 14.84 -4.19 -6.33
N GLU A 123 14.72 -4.29 -5.02
CA GLU A 123 13.66 -5.02 -4.31
C GLU A 123 12.60 -4.03 -3.81
N PHE A 124 11.82 -3.46 -4.73
CA PHE A 124 10.84 -2.44 -4.38
C PHE A 124 9.53 -3.07 -3.92
N SER A 125 9.18 -2.86 -2.66
CA SER A 125 7.84 -3.22 -2.16
C SER A 125 6.75 -2.38 -2.83
N LYS A 126 7.07 -1.13 -3.20
CA LYS A 126 6.18 -0.25 -3.98
C LYS A 126 7.01 0.81 -4.70
N MET A 127 6.60 1.16 -5.93
CA MET A 127 7.00 2.38 -6.62
C MET A 127 5.81 3.33 -6.69
N LEU A 128 6.03 4.63 -6.48
CA LEU A 128 5.01 5.66 -6.64
C LEU A 128 5.54 6.75 -7.57
N PHE A 129 4.83 6.96 -8.68
CA PHE A 129 5.05 8.06 -9.60
C PHE A 129 4.01 9.15 -9.33
N ILE A 130 4.47 10.41 -9.27
CA ILE A 130 3.60 11.57 -9.06
C ILE A 130 3.84 12.57 -10.19
N GLY A 131 2.76 13.02 -10.83
CA GLY A 131 2.84 13.94 -11.95
C GLY A 131 1.50 14.28 -12.55
N ASP A 132 1.52 14.84 -13.74
CA ASP A 132 0.32 15.07 -14.52
C ASP A 132 -0.37 13.76 -14.90
N ARG A 133 -1.70 13.73 -14.84
CA ARG A 133 -2.50 12.53 -15.09
C ARG A 133 -2.27 11.94 -16.47
N GLU A 134 -2.23 12.75 -17.49
CA GLU A 134 -2.07 12.28 -18.88
C GLU A 134 -0.66 11.69 -19.09
N VAL A 135 0.35 12.27 -18.43
CA VAL A 135 1.73 11.75 -18.46
C VAL A 135 1.82 10.41 -17.74
N LEU A 136 1.17 10.29 -16.57
CA LEU A 136 1.13 9.06 -15.79
C LEU A 136 0.36 7.93 -16.50
N GLU A 137 -0.68 8.24 -17.28
CA GLU A 137 -1.40 7.25 -18.09
C GLU A 137 -0.50 6.70 -19.21
N LYS A 138 0.24 7.55 -19.92
CA LYS A 138 1.22 7.11 -20.93
C LYS A 138 2.32 6.25 -20.31
N LEU A 139 2.82 6.64 -19.14
CA LEU A 139 3.81 5.86 -18.41
C LEU A 139 3.24 4.49 -18.00
N GLN A 140 1.99 4.46 -17.50
CA GLN A 140 1.32 3.22 -17.11
C GLN A 140 1.14 2.27 -18.30
N ASP A 141 0.72 2.80 -19.45
CA ASP A 141 0.51 2.00 -20.65
C ASP A 141 1.82 1.39 -21.14
N GLU A 142 2.91 2.17 -21.25
CA GLU A 142 4.23 1.66 -21.64
C GLU A 142 4.76 0.60 -20.66
N ILE A 143 4.55 0.81 -19.35
CA ILE A 143 4.93 -0.19 -18.33
C ILE A 143 4.14 -1.49 -18.53
N ARG A 144 2.82 -1.42 -18.71
CA ARG A 144 1.95 -2.60 -18.89
C ARG A 144 2.26 -3.38 -20.17
N GLU A 145 2.63 -2.70 -21.23
CA GLU A 145 3.06 -3.32 -22.49
C GLU A 145 4.42 -4.04 -22.37
N THR A 146 5.29 -3.57 -21.46
CA THR A 146 6.66 -4.06 -21.33
C THR A 146 6.82 -5.14 -20.25
N VAL A 147 6.10 -5.02 -19.14
CA VAL A 147 6.22 -5.91 -17.99
C VAL A 147 4.86 -6.21 -17.36
N LYS A 148 4.76 -7.39 -16.74
CA LYS A 148 3.56 -7.79 -15.99
C LYS A 148 3.67 -7.30 -14.55
N VAL A 149 2.81 -6.36 -14.17
CA VAL A 149 2.76 -5.72 -12.84
C VAL A 149 1.34 -5.33 -12.47
N HIS A 150 1.08 -5.20 -11.19
CA HIS A 150 -0.14 -4.55 -10.72
C HIS A 150 0.06 -3.03 -10.72
N THR A 151 -0.85 -2.30 -11.34
CA THR A 151 -0.82 -0.83 -11.39
C THR A 151 -2.16 -0.27 -10.96
N SER A 152 -2.15 0.75 -10.12
CA SER A 152 -3.36 1.44 -9.69
C SER A 152 -3.13 2.93 -9.48
N PHE A 153 -4.20 3.72 -9.63
CA PHE A 153 -4.20 5.12 -9.23
C PHE A 153 -4.85 5.23 -7.85
N SER A 154 -4.07 5.60 -6.82
CA SER A 154 -4.60 5.89 -5.49
C SER A 154 -5.07 7.34 -5.33
N HIS A 155 -4.71 8.19 -6.26
CA HIS A 155 -5.14 9.58 -6.40
C HIS A 155 -5.05 9.98 -7.88
N THR A 156 -5.68 11.08 -8.29
CA THR A 156 -5.68 11.55 -9.69
C THR A 156 -4.27 11.61 -10.29
N ASN A 157 -3.29 12.03 -9.49
CA ASN A 157 -1.91 12.23 -9.90
C ASN A 157 -0.90 11.29 -9.22
N PHE A 158 -1.34 10.12 -8.71
CA PHE A 158 -0.52 9.10 -8.05
C PHE A 158 -0.69 7.75 -8.75
N LEU A 159 0.33 7.34 -9.49
CA LEU A 159 0.41 6.02 -10.10
C LEU A 159 1.29 5.11 -9.24
N GLU A 160 0.70 4.05 -8.73
CA GLU A 160 1.36 3.05 -7.88
C GLU A 160 1.63 1.77 -8.67
N ILE A 161 2.83 1.24 -8.51
CA ILE A 161 3.27 -0.02 -9.12
C ILE A 161 3.66 -1.00 -8.03
N LEU A 162 3.10 -2.20 -8.11
CA LEU A 162 3.38 -3.34 -7.26
C LEU A 162 3.71 -4.57 -8.11
N ARG A 163 4.24 -5.61 -7.49
CA ARG A 163 4.41 -6.92 -8.14
C ARG A 163 3.06 -7.43 -8.69
N ASP A 164 3.10 -8.15 -9.80
CA ASP A 164 1.92 -8.77 -10.38
C ASP A 164 1.19 -9.67 -9.36
N GLY A 165 -0.14 -9.53 -9.32
CA GLY A 165 -1.00 -10.27 -8.40
C GLY A 165 -0.96 -9.77 -6.95
N ILE A 166 -0.16 -8.75 -6.62
CA ILE A 166 -0.09 -8.16 -5.28
C ILE A 166 -1.00 -6.94 -5.19
N ASN A 167 -1.96 -6.99 -4.27
CA ASN A 167 -2.91 -5.94 -3.94
C ASN A 167 -3.46 -6.17 -2.51
N LYS A 168 -4.30 -5.30 -2.01
CA LYS A 168 -4.89 -5.43 -0.66
C LYS A 168 -5.70 -6.72 -0.48
N GLY A 169 -6.38 -7.19 -1.52
CA GLY A 169 -7.17 -8.43 -1.50
C GLY A 169 -6.29 -9.67 -1.41
N SER A 170 -5.22 -9.75 -2.21
CA SER A 170 -4.28 -10.88 -2.16
C SER A 170 -3.55 -10.97 -0.81
N ALA A 171 -3.18 -9.82 -0.23
CA ALA A 171 -2.57 -9.75 1.10
C ALA A 171 -3.54 -10.17 2.21
N LEU A 172 -4.80 -9.72 2.13
CA LEU A 172 -5.86 -10.14 3.05
C LEU A 172 -6.09 -11.65 2.97
N LYS A 173 -6.18 -12.19 1.75
CA LYS A 173 -6.29 -13.64 1.54
C LYS A 173 -5.15 -14.39 2.20
N TRP A 174 -3.90 -13.97 1.96
CA TRP A 174 -2.73 -14.61 2.56
C TRP A 174 -2.80 -14.58 4.10
N LEU A 175 -3.19 -13.43 4.68
CA LEU A 175 -3.31 -13.29 6.13
C LEU A 175 -4.41 -14.19 6.71
N CYS A 176 -5.55 -14.28 6.05
CA CYS A 176 -6.65 -15.17 6.43
C CYS A 176 -6.21 -16.64 6.37
N ASP A 177 -5.56 -17.06 5.29
CA ASP A 177 -5.05 -18.43 5.11
C ASP A 177 -4.04 -18.77 6.23
N LYS A 178 -3.12 -17.87 6.53
CA LYS A 178 -2.14 -18.02 7.62
C LYS A 178 -2.77 -18.18 8.99
N LYS A 179 -3.86 -17.46 9.26
CA LYS A 179 -4.58 -17.47 10.56
C LYS A 179 -5.67 -18.53 10.62
N GLY A 180 -5.97 -19.24 9.54
CA GLY A 180 -7.08 -20.18 9.46
C GLY A 180 -8.46 -19.49 9.50
N ILE A 181 -8.53 -18.21 9.12
CA ILE A 181 -9.77 -17.42 9.05
C ILE A 181 -10.47 -17.73 7.73
N LYS A 182 -11.68 -18.23 7.79
CA LYS A 182 -12.48 -18.46 6.60
C LYS A 182 -13.03 -17.15 6.02
N ARG A 183 -13.14 -17.08 4.72
CA ARG A 183 -13.65 -15.92 3.97
C ARG A 183 -15.04 -15.45 4.47
N GLU A 184 -15.91 -16.37 4.80
CA GLU A 184 -17.26 -16.11 5.36
C GLU A 184 -17.25 -15.35 6.70
N ASN A 185 -16.10 -15.32 7.39
CA ASN A 185 -15.90 -14.62 8.66
C ASN A 185 -15.13 -13.29 8.50
N VAL A 186 -15.02 -12.79 7.28
CA VAL A 186 -14.32 -11.55 6.95
C VAL A 186 -15.33 -10.51 6.48
N ILE A 187 -15.22 -9.31 7.01
CA ILE A 187 -15.95 -8.11 6.53
C ILE A 187 -14.89 -7.08 6.14
N THR A 188 -15.03 -6.47 4.98
CA THR A 188 -14.13 -5.46 4.47
C THR A 188 -14.83 -4.13 4.25
N PHE A 189 -14.07 -3.03 4.40
CA PHE A 189 -14.53 -1.67 4.14
C PHE A 189 -13.47 -0.95 3.31
N GLY A 190 -13.88 -0.27 2.26
CA GLY A 190 -13.00 0.50 1.40
C GLY A 190 -13.78 1.55 0.63
N ASP A 191 -13.10 2.61 0.19
CA ASP A 191 -13.70 3.76 -0.49
C ASP A 191 -12.96 4.17 -1.77
N ASN A 192 -11.92 3.41 -2.15
CA ASN A 192 -11.07 3.77 -3.28
C ASN A 192 -10.82 2.58 -4.22
N TYR A 193 -10.30 2.85 -5.41
CA TYR A 193 -10.03 1.84 -6.45
C TYR A 193 -9.04 0.75 -5.99
N ASN A 194 -8.09 1.07 -5.11
CA ASN A 194 -7.14 0.10 -4.55
C ASN A 194 -7.75 -0.80 -3.45
N ASP A 195 -9.05 -0.65 -3.16
CA ASP A 195 -9.79 -1.48 -2.21
C ASP A 195 -10.65 -2.55 -2.92
N ILE A 196 -10.80 -2.46 -4.24
CA ILE A 196 -11.74 -3.30 -5.01
C ILE A 196 -11.48 -4.78 -4.75
N GLU A 197 -10.24 -5.26 -4.93
CA GLU A 197 -9.89 -6.66 -4.77
C GLU A 197 -10.05 -7.14 -3.31
N MET A 198 -9.90 -6.23 -2.34
CA MET A 198 -10.16 -6.53 -0.93
C MET A 198 -11.66 -6.67 -0.67
N ILE A 199 -12.47 -5.79 -1.24
CA ILE A 199 -13.94 -5.84 -1.14
C ILE A 199 -14.47 -7.08 -1.88
N GLU A 200 -13.89 -7.45 -3.01
CA GLU A 200 -14.25 -8.66 -3.74
C GLU A 200 -13.85 -9.95 -3.04
N PHE A 201 -12.92 -9.90 -2.11
CA PHE A 201 -12.49 -11.06 -1.33
C PHE A 201 -13.58 -11.51 -0.35
N GLU A 202 -14.42 -10.63 0.18
CA GLU A 202 -15.48 -11.03 1.10
C GLU A 202 -16.61 -11.79 0.39
N GLU A 203 -17.31 -12.67 1.12
CA GLU A 203 -18.43 -13.44 0.58
C GLU A 203 -19.75 -12.67 0.68
N LYS A 204 -19.91 -11.84 1.72
CA LYS A 204 -21.11 -11.03 1.97
C LYS A 204 -20.79 -9.56 1.72
N ARG A 205 -21.38 -8.99 0.69
CA ARG A 205 -21.28 -7.55 0.38
C ARG A 205 -22.40 -6.81 1.11
N TYR A 206 -21.99 -5.82 1.91
CA TYR A 206 -22.92 -4.87 2.52
C TYR A 206 -22.83 -3.56 1.73
N THR A 207 -23.95 -3.09 1.23
CA THR A 207 -24.07 -1.76 0.61
C THR A 207 -24.55 -0.76 1.64
N GLU A 208 -24.45 0.56 1.34
CA GLU A 208 -25.01 1.61 2.21
C GLU A 208 -26.53 1.43 2.49
N LYS A 209 -27.24 0.62 1.67
CA LYS A 209 -28.65 0.29 1.89
C LYS A 209 -28.88 -0.85 2.89
N ASP A 210 -27.81 -1.55 3.26
CA ASP A 210 -27.86 -2.70 4.19
C ASP A 210 -27.49 -2.30 5.61
N ILE A 211 -27.12 -1.02 5.83
CA ILE A 211 -26.78 -0.39 7.10
C ILE A 211 -27.85 0.65 7.43
#